data_811d89b704800046da37898716d0b062
#
_entry.id   811d89b704800046da37898716d0b062
#
_cell.length_a   1.000
_cell.length_b   1.000
_cell.length_c   1.000
_cell.angle_alpha   90.00
_cell.angle_beta   90.00
_cell.angle_gamma   90.00
#
_symmetry.space_group_name_H-M   'P 1'
#
loop_
_entity.id
_entity.type
_entity.pdbx_description
1 polymer ?
#
loop_
_entity_poly.entity_id
_entity_poly.type
_entity_poly.pdbx_seq_one_letter_code
_entity_poly.pdbx_strand_id
1 'polypeptide(L)'
;ADLIINPKQHDCEYPFKGICGGVIAYKLIEAIYTKLNKKSESLNEFIALAAIATICDVMELRDENRSIVYHGLKNLERISNKKKKELLNLYGIERKITSDDIGFKIGPCFNSSGRLSTASKSLDLLTLSNDEILRSPEYLKDLANELFELNICNFSFLSISIYY
;
A
#
# COMPACT_ATOMS: atom_id res chain seq x y z
N ALA A 1 -5.08 23.17 -11.13
CA ALA A 1 -5.86 22.45 -10.10
C ALA A 1 -6.55 23.48 -9.23
N ASP A 2 -7.82 23.23 -8.85
CA ASP A 2 -8.60 24.17 -8.03
C ASP A 2 -8.15 24.12 -6.55
N LEU A 3 -7.62 22.99 -6.11
CA LEU A 3 -7.07 22.77 -4.78
C LEU A 3 -5.80 21.91 -4.85
N ILE A 4 -4.81 22.25 -4.02
CA ILE A 4 -3.57 21.51 -3.90
C ILE A 4 -3.35 21.18 -2.42
N ILE A 5 -3.18 19.90 -2.09
CA ILE A 5 -2.81 19.43 -0.77
C ILE A 5 -1.36 18.90 -0.84
N ASN A 6 -0.42 19.71 -0.40
CA ASN A 6 0.99 19.37 -0.39
C ASN A 6 1.68 20.02 0.82
N PRO A 7 2.17 19.23 1.81
CA PRO A 7 2.82 19.78 2.99
C PRO A 7 4.14 20.49 2.68
N LYS A 8 4.71 20.27 1.49
CA LYS A 8 5.97 20.89 1.05
C LYS A 8 5.79 22.25 0.39
N GLN A 9 4.57 22.77 0.27
CA GLN A 9 4.35 24.15 -0.17
C GLN A 9 5.01 25.13 0.79
N HIS A 10 5.48 26.25 0.26
CA HIS A 10 6.27 27.23 1.02
C HIS A 10 5.50 27.81 2.22
N ASP A 11 4.22 28.05 2.08
CA ASP A 11 3.32 28.63 3.06
C ASP A 11 2.54 27.59 3.90
N CYS A 12 2.80 26.32 3.72
CA CYS A 12 2.13 25.26 4.47
C CYS A 12 2.68 25.16 5.90
N GLU A 13 1.81 25.27 6.90
CA GLU A 13 2.14 25.20 8.33
C GLU A 13 2.15 23.76 8.88
N TYR A 14 1.89 22.74 8.05
CA TYR A 14 1.92 21.35 8.50
C TYR A 14 3.29 21.01 9.10
N PRO A 15 3.35 20.52 10.36
CA PRO A 15 4.61 20.47 11.11
C PRO A 15 5.61 19.46 10.57
N PHE A 16 5.14 18.30 10.07
CA PHE A 16 6.01 17.25 9.56
C PHE A 16 5.92 17.12 8.03
N LYS A 17 6.93 17.62 7.33
CA LYS A 17 6.98 17.66 5.86
C LYS A 17 7.38 16.34 5.21
N GLY A 18 7.89 15.38 5.99
CA GLY A 18 8.46 14.12 5.52
C GLY A 18 7.44 13.00 5.30
N ILE A 19 6.21 13.30 4.86
CA ILE A 19 5.17 12.34 4.58
C ILE A 19 5.04 12.05 3.08
N CYS A 20 4.69 10.80 2.71
CA CYS A 20 4.43 10.41 1.33
C CYS A 20 2.99 10.74 0.89
N GLY A 21 2.74 10.62 -0.42
CA GLY A 21 1.42 10.86 -1.01
C GLY A 21 0.31 10.00 -0.43
N GLY A 22 0.61 8.73 -0.09
CA GLY A 22 -0.34 7.82 0.56
C GLY A 22 -0.77 8.30 1.95
N VAL A 23 0.15 8.89 2.71
CA VAL A 23 -0.17 9.51 4.01
C VAL A 23 -1.02 10.76 3.84
N ILE A 24 -0.73 11.60 2.84
CA ILE A 24 -1.54 12.79 2.55
C ILE A 24 -2.99 12.38 2.22
N ALA A 25 -3.17 11.36 1.39
CA ALA A 25 -4.49 10.82 1.08
C ALA A 25 -5.21 10.29 2.34
N TYR A 26 -4.51 9.55 3.19
CA TYR A 26 -5.04 9.09 4.47
C TYR A 26 -5.51 10.24 5.36
N LYS A 27 -4.70 11.29 5.49
CA LYS A 27 -5.05 12.48 6.28
C LYS A 27 -6.28 13.22 5.74
N LEU A 28 -6.42 13.28 4.43
CA LEU A 28 -7.63 13.85 3.80
C LEU A 28 -8.87 13.02 4.16
N ILE A 29 -8.76 11.68 4.06
CA ILE A 29 -9.86 10.77 4.43
C ILE A 29 -10.19 10.92 5.91
N GLU A 30 -9.20 10.98 6.80
CA GLU A 30 -9.38 11.18 8.24
C GLU A 30 -10.14 12.49 8.52
N ALA A 31 -9.78 13.59 7.86
CA ALA A 31 -10.46 14.87 7.99
C ALA A 31 -11.92 14.82 7.49
N ILE A 32 -12.18 14.16 6.36
CA ILE A 32 -13.52 13.96 5.83
C ILE A 32 -14.37 13.12 6.78
N TYR A 33 -13.83 12.01 7.32
CA TYR A 33 -14.54 11.14 8.26
C TYR A 33 -14.87 11.88 9.55
N THR A 34 -13.95 12.69 10.06
CA THR A 34 -14.17 13.56 11.23
C THR A 34 -15.30 14.55 10.96
N LYS A 35 -15.27 15.23 9.80
CA LYS A 35 -16.31 16.19 9.43
C LYS A 35 -17.70 15.57 9.25
N LEU A 36 -17.75 14.31 8.79
CA LEU A 36 -18.98 13.56 8.58
C LEU A 36 -19.42 12.75 9.82
N ASN A 37 -18.73 12.91 10.97
CA ASN A 37 -18.98 12.14 12.20
C ASN A 37 -19.01 10.61 11.97
N LYS A 38 -18.18 10.11 11.04
CA LYS A 38 -18.06 8.67 10.79
C LYS A 38 -17.14 8.03 11.83
N LYS A 39 -17.40 6.74 12.12
CA LYS A 39 -16.59 5.98 13.10
C LYS A 39 -15.15 5.82 12.64
N SER A 40 -14.21 5.97 13.56
CA SER A 40 -12.77 5.82 13.31
C SER A 40 -12.35 4.40 12.91
N GLU A 41 -13.13 3.38 13.27
CA GLU A 41 -12.87 1.98 12.87
C GLU A 41 -12.82 1.80 11.35
N SER A 42 -13.58 2.61 10.61
CA SER A 42 -13.55 2.63 9.15
C SER A 42 -12.23 3.13 8.56
N LEU A 43 -11.36 3.75 9.37
CA LEU A 43 -10.02 4.23 8.96
C LEU A 43 -8.94 3.15 9.05
N ASN A 44 -9.22 1.99 9.66
CA ASN A 44 -8.22 0.95 9.89
C ASN A 44 -7.59 0.39 8.60
N GLU A 45 -8.36 0.29 7.53
CA GLU A 45 -7.83 -0.14 6.22
C GLU A 45 -6.97 0.95 5.58
N PHE A 46 -7.39 2.21 5.69
CA PHE A 46 -6.66 3.33 5.11
C PHE A 46 -5.32 3.60 5.79
N ILE A 47 -5.22 3.46 7.12
CA ILE A 47 -3.93 3.59 7.82
C ILE A 47 -3.00 2.43 7.47
N ALA A 48 -3.52 1.23 7.19
CA ALA A 48 -2.71 0.11 6.72
C ALA A 48 -2.13 0.39 5.33
N LEU A 49 -2.91 0.96 4.40
CA LEU A 49 -2.44 1.38 3.08
C LEU A 49 -1.41 2.52 3.18
N ALA A 50 -1.64 3.50 4.06
CA ALA A 50 -0.69 4.59 4.32
C ALA A 50 0.66 4.06 4.86
N ALA A 51 0.63 3.04 5.73
CA ALA A 51 1.83 2.37 6.23
C ALA A 51 2.60 1.65 5.11
N ILE A 52 1.89 0.93 4.23
CA ILE A 52 2.50 0.28 3.06
C ILE A 52 3.17 1.34 2.17
N ALA A 53 2.47 2.43 1.84
CA ALA A 53 3.02 3.50 1.02
C ALA A 53 4.26 4.14 1.67
N THR A 54 4.23 4.40 2.99
CA THR A 54 5.36 4.96 3.74
C THR A 54 6.61 4.08 3.65
N ILE A 55 6.43 2.76 3.77
CA ILE A 55 7.53 1.79 3.67
C ILE A 55 8.05 1.68 2.24
N CYS A 56 7.13 1.58 1.25
CA CYS A 56 7.50 1.43 -0.17
C CYS A 56 8.21 2.66 -0.73
N ASP A 57 7.86 3.87 -0.27
CA ASP A 57 8.51 5.12 -0.64
C ASP A 57 9.79 5.37 0.16
N VAL A 58 10.22 4.41 0.99
CA VAL A 58 11.44 4.47 1.82
C VAL A 58 11.48 5.76 2.66
N MET A 59 10.31 6.15 3.20
CA MET A 59 10.20 7.34 4.03
C MET A 59 10.90 7.14 5.37
N GLU A 60 11.50 8.20 5.90
CA GLU A 60 12.14 8.18 7.21
C GLU A 60 11.13 7.85 8.32
N LEU A 61 11.39 6.77 9.08
CA LEU A 61 10.48 6.26 10.12
C LEU A 61 10.66 7.01 11.45
N ARG A 62 10.42 8.31 11.41
CA ARG A 62 10.36 9.19 12.60
C ARG A 62 9.01 9.89 12.68
N ASP A 63 8.78 10.54 13.79
CA ASP A 63 7.59 11.35 14.05
C ASP A 63 6.30 10.61 13.62
N GLU A 64 5.50 11.25 12.80
CA GLU A 64 4.20 10.72 12.34
C GLU A 64 4.33 9.45 11.49
N ASN A 65 5.36 9.33 10.65
CA ASN A 65 5.59 8.13 9.84
C ASN A 65 5.76 6.89 10.70
N ARG A 66 6.49 6.99 11.81
CA ARG A 66 6.69 5.87 12.75
C ARG A 66 5.36 5.43 13.35
N SER A 67 4.53 6.38 13.74
CA SER A 67 3.20 6.11 14.31
C SER A 67 2.29 5.44 13.28
N ILE A 68 2.25 5.97 12.06
CA ILE A 68 1.45 5.43 10.96
C ILE A 68 1.87 4.00 10.63
N VAL A 69 3.17 3.75 10.49
CA VAL A 69 3.69 2.40 10.19
C VAL A 69 3.37 1.43 11.33
N TYR A 70 3.58 1.83 12.58
CA TYR A 70 3.27 0.97 13.74
C TYR A 70 1.80 0.58 13.80
N HIS A 71 0.89 1.55 13.69
CA HIS A 71 -0.55 1.31 13.75
C HIS A 71 -1.05 0.62 12.48
N GLY A 72 -0.53 0.97 11.33
CA GLY A 72 -0.90 0.37 10.06
C GLY A 72 -0.53 -1.11 9.97
N LEU A 73 0.68 -1.51 10.39
CA LEU A 73 1.09 -2.91 10.45
C LEU A 73 0.21 -3.71 11.41
N LYS A 74 -0.11 -3.15 12.59
CA LYS A 74 -0.99 -3.78 13.56
C LYS A 74 -2.41 -3.97 13.03
N ASN A 75 -2.92 -3.00 12.27
CA ASN A 75 -4.22 -3.11 11.62
C ASN A 75 -4.19 -4.08 10.45
N LEU A 76 -3.11 -4.09 9.67
CA LEU A 76 -2.94 -5.05 8.58
C LEU A 76 -3.02 -6.51 9.06
N GLU A 77 -2.54 -6.81 10.27
CA GLU A 77 -2.69 -8.14 10.88
C GLU A 77 -4.14 -8.50 11.18
N ARG A 78 -4.93 -7.52 11.64
CA ARG A 78 -6.33 -7.70 12.02
C ARG A 78 -7.28 -7.81 10.83
N ILE A 79 -6.89 -7.24 9.69
CA ILE A 79 -7.70 -7.31 8.47
C ILE A 79 -7.69 -8.75 7.98
N SER A 80 -8.79 -9.47 8.21
CA SER A 80 -9.07 -10.77 7.63
C SER A 80 -9.57 -10.58 6.19
N ASN A 81 -8.63 -10.31 5.27
CA ASN A 81 -8.94 -10.05 3.87
C ASN A 81 -8.35 -11.15 3.01
N LYS A 82 -9.17 -11.75 2.13
CA LYS A 82 -8.74 -12.77 1.17
C LYS A 82 -7.59 -12.28 0.29
N LYS A 83 -7.60 -11.03 -0.16
CA LYS A 83 -6.54 -10.40 -0.96
C LYS A 83 -5.18 -10.46 -0.26
N LYS A 84 -5.15 -10.07 1.02
CA LYS A 84 -3.94 -10.16 1.84
C LYS A 84 -3.46 -11.60 1.93
N LYS A 85 -4.37 -12.54 2.18
CA LYS A 85 -4.03 -13.96 2.32
C LYS A 85 -3.40 -14.52 1.04
N GLU A 86 -3.97 -14.21 -0.13
CA GLU A 86 -3.39 -14.65 -1.41
C GLU A 86 -2.00 -14.09 -1.65
N LEU A 87 -1.79 -12.77 -1.44
CA LEU A 87 -0.46 -12.18 -1.55
C LEU A 87 0.55 -12.81 -0.59
N LEU A 88 0.17 -13.03 0.66
CA LEU A 88 1.05 -13.66 1.65
C LEU A 88 1.40 -15.10 1.28
N ASN A 89 0.44 -15.87 0.78
CA ASN A 89 0.64 -17.24 0.33
C ASN A 89 1.66 -17.32 -0.81
N LEU A 90 1.56 -16.40 -1.80
CA LEU A 90 2.50 -16.35 -2.94
C LEU A 90 3.96 -16.11 -2.49
N TYR A 91 4.15 -15.33 -1.43
CA TYR A 91 5.47 -15.07 -0.87
C TYR A 91 5.88 -16.02 0.26
N GLY A 92 5.06 -17.03 0.58
CA GLY A 92 5.33 -18.00 1.66
C GLY A 92 5.42 -17.34 3.04
N ILE A 93 4.63 -16.26 3.28
CA ILE A 93 4.63 -15.53 4.54
C ILE A 93 3.53 -16.09 5.43
N GLU A 94 3.88 -17.04 6.28
CA GLU A 94 2.97 -17.66 7.25
C GLU A 94 3.02 -17.00 8.64
N ARG A 95 4.04 -16.18 8.87
CA ARG A 95 4.27 -15.44 10.11
C ARG A 95 3.67 -14.03 10.06
N LYS A 96 3.79 -13.31 11.15
CA LYS A 96 3.45 -11.89 11.25
C LYS A 96 4.20 -11.08 10.18
N ILE A 97 3.48 -10.21 9.47
CA ILE A 97 4.04 -9.31 8.45
C ILE A 97 4.97 -8.29 9.11
N THR A 98 6.14 -8.11 8.54
CA THR A 98 7.12 -7.09 8.95
C THR A 98 7.22 -5.96 7.92
N SER A 99 7.90 -4.87 8.29
CA SER A 99 8.25 -3.81 7.35
C SER A 99 9.09 -4.31 6.17
N ASP A 100 9.97 -5.28 6.42
CA ASP A 100 10.83 -5.86 5.39
C ASP A 100 10.01 -6.66 4.36
N ASP A 101 9.00 -7.42 4.81
CA ASP A 101 8.11 -8.11 3.88
C ASP A 101 7.35 -7.13 2.99
N ILE A 102 6.95 -5.99 3.54
CA ILE A 102 6.30 -4.94 2.74
C ILE A 102 7.31 -4.29 1.79
N GLY A 103 8.46 -3.87 2.28
CA GLY A 103 9.46 -3.15 1.50
C GLY A 103 10.08 -3.97 0.37
N PHE A 104 10.36 -5.26 0.63
CA PHE A 104 11.14 -6.10 -0.30
C PHE A 104 10.31 -7.15 -1.06
N LYS A 105 9.06 -7.41 -0.67
CA LYS A 105 8.21 -8.40 -1.33
C LYS A 105 6.91 -7.78 -1.84
N ILE A 106 6.06 -7.27 -0.96
CA ILE A 106 4.72 -6.79 -1.29
C ILE A 106 4.77 -5.48 -2.09
N GLY A 107 5.56 -4.51 -1.64
CA GLY A 107 5.67 -3.20 -2.30
C GLY A 107 6.19 -3.29 -3.74
N PRO A 108 7.31 -3.99 -4.00
CA PRO A 108 7.77 -4.22 -5.37
C PRO A 108 6.73 -4.89 -6.27
N CYS A 109 5.88 -5.78 -5.74
CA CYS A 109 4.78 -6.40 -6.47
C CYS A 109 3.80 -5.35 -7.01
N PHE A 110 3.38 -4.41 -6.18
CA PHE A 110 2.51 -3.31 -6.63
C PHE A 110 3.22 -2.35 -7.59
N ASN A 111 4.47 -2.03 -7.34
CA ASN A 111 5.24 -1.10 -8.17
C ASN A 111 5.57 -1.65 -9.56
N SER A 112 5.77 -2.97 -9.70
CA SER A 112 6.13 -3.60 -10.96
C SER A 112 5.03 -3.48 -12.00
N SER A 113 3.75 -3.53 -11.61
CA SER A 113 2.64 -3.35 -12.55
C SER A 113 2.66 -1.97 -13.23
N GLY A 114 2.97 -0.91 -12.48
CA GLY A 114 3.09 0.44 -13.01
C GLY A 114 4.30 0.66 -13.92
N ARG A 115 5.34 -0.18 -13.82
CA ARG A 115 6.56 -0.11 -14.62
C ARG A 115 6.51 -0.95 -15.89
N LEU A 116 5.94 -2.14 -15.82
CA LEU A 116 5.96 -3.14 -16.90
C LEU A 116 4.61 -3.30 -17.61
N SER A 117 3.52 -2.78 -17.05
CA SER A 117 2.17 -2.88 -17.58
C SER A 117 1.39 -1.62 -17.24
N THR A 118 0.22 -1.77 -16.61
CA THR A 118 -0.63 -0.66 -16.15
C THR A 118 -0.82 -0.73 -14.64
N ALA A 119 -0.78 0.41 -13.96
CA ALA A 119 -1.05 0.49 -12.53
C ALA A 119 -2.48 0.03 -12.15
N SER A 120 -3.39 -0.11 -13.14
CA SER A 120 -4.76 -0.59 -12.92
C SER A 120 -4.80 -1.96 -12.28
N LYS A 121 -3.90 -2.90 -12.61
CA LYS A 121 -3.88 -4.23 -12.00
C LYS A 121 -3.65 -4.21 -10.48
N SER A 122 -2.72 -3.38 -10.01
CA SER A 122 -2.52 -3.18 -8.57
C SER A 122 -3.72 -2.50 -7.93
N LEU A 123 -4.34 -1.54 -8.62
CA LEU A 123 -5.54 -0.88 -8.16
C LEU A 123 -6.72 -1.87 -8.08
N ASP A 124 -6.91 -2.70 -9.10
CA ASP A 124 -7.95 -3.72 -9.13
C ASP A 124 -7.81 -4.68 -7.94
N LEU A 125 -6.59 -5.18 -7.67
CA LEU A 125 -6.34 -6.02 -6.50
C LEU A 125 -6.72 -5.34 -5.18
N LEU A 126 -6.44 -4.04 -5.04
CA LEU A 126 -6.75 -3.28 -3.83
C LEU A 126 -8.24 -2.94 -3.69
N THR A 127 -8.93 -2.71 -4.82
CA THR A 127 -10.32 -2.22 -4.83
C THR A 127 -11.39 -3.31 -4.97
N LEU A 128 -11.03 -4.55 -5.36
CA LEU A 128 -11.97 -5.67 -5.40
C LEU A 128 -12.81 -5.76 -4.13
N SER A 129 -14.11 -5.77 -4.26
CA SER A 129 -15.03 -5.97 -3.14
C SER A 129 -15.06 -7.43 -2.69
N ASN A 130 -15.51 -7.67 -1.46
CA ASN A 130 -15.69 -9.04 -0.97
C ASN A 130 -16.69 -9.84 -1.83
N ASP A 131 -17.72 -9.18 -2.38
CA ASP A 131 -18.73 -9.81 -3.23
C ASP A 131 -18.14 -10.23 -4.57
N GLU A 132 -17.28 -9.42 -5.18
CA GLU A 132 -16.56 -9.76 -6.40
C GLU A 132 -15.62 -10.94 -6.17
N ILE A 133 -14.90 -10.97 -5.04
CA ILE A 133 -14.03 -12.08 -4.65
C ILE A 133 -14.82 -13.38 -4.42
N LEU A 134 -16.02 -13.28 -3.88
CA LEU A 134 -16.90 -14.45 -3.69
C LEU A 134 -17.46 -15.00 -5.01
N ARG A 135 -17.72 -14.12 -5.99
CA ARG A 135 -18.22 -14.51 -7.32
C ARG A 135 -17.11 -15.12 -8.19
N SER A 136 -15.90 -14.63 -8.07
CA SER A 136 -14.76 -15.09 -8.87
C SER A 136 -13.48 -15.17 -8.04
N PRO A 137 -13.37 -16.14 -7.13
CA PRO A 137 -12.19 -16.30 -6.29
C PRO A 137 -10.92 -16.62 -7.11
N GLU A 138 -11.07 -17.25 -8.29
CA GLU A 138 -10.00 -17.54 -9.23
C GLU A 138 -9.41 -16.24 -9.81
N TYR A 139 -10.24 -15.26 -10.15
CA TYR A 139 -9.77 -13.96 -10.64
C TYR A 139 -8.84 -13.25 -9.66
N LEU A 140 -9.13 -13.29 -8.36
CA LEU A 140 -8.24 -12.74 -7.34
C LEU A 140 -6.87 -13.45 -7.36
N LYS A 141 -6.89 -14.78 -7.50
CA LYS A 141 -5.67 -15.59 -7.51
C LYS A 141 -4.85 -15.32 -8.77
N ASP A 142 -5.49 -15.24 -9.92
CA ASP A 142 -4.85 -14.95 -11.20
C ASP A 142 -4.22 -13.56 -11.20
N LEU A 143 -4.93 -12.55 -10.72
CA LEU A 143 -4.43 -11.19 -10.60
C LEU A 143 -3.24 -11.08 -9.64
N ALA A 144 -3.28 -11.77 -8.51
CA ALA A 144 -2.18 -11.82 -7.56
C ALA A 144 -0.96 -12.54 -8.15
N ASN A 145 -1.15 -13.66 -8.86
CA ASN A 145 -0.08 -14.37 -9.57
C ASN A 145 0.56 -13.48 -10.65
N GLU A 146 -0.25 -12.79 -11.45
CA GLU A 146 0.25 -11.91 -12.50
C GLU A 146 1.12 -10.77 -11.94
N LEU A 147 0.71 -10.17 -10.83
CA LEU A 147 1.51 -9.15 -10.14
C LEU A 147 2.81 -9.71 -9.57
N PHE A 148 2.77 -10.95 -9.09
CA PHE A 148 3.96 -11.66 -8.59
C PHE A 148 4.96 -11.93 -9.72
N GLU A 149 4.50 -12.44 -10.86
CA GLU A 149 5.35 -12.68 -12.04
C GLU A 149 5.95 -11.39 -12.60
N LEU A 150 5.19 -10.31 -12.68
CA LEU A 150 5.70 -8.99 -13.06
C LEU A 150 6.81 -8.50 -12.11
N ASN A 151 6.71 -8.79 -10.82
CA ASN A 151 7.75 -8.45 -9.87
C ASN A 151 9.04 -9.26 -10.12
N ILE A 152 8.94 -10.55 -10.39
CA ILE A 152 10.10 -11.40 -10.74
C ILE A 152 10.78 -10.88 -12.00
N CYS A 153 10.02 -10.56 -13.05
CA CYS A 153 10.55 -9.98 -14.28
C CYS A 153 11.30 -8.67 -14.03
N ASN A 154 10.74 -7.77 -13.18
CA ASN A 154 11.38 -6.51 -12.84
C ASN A 154 12.74 -6.70 -12.14
N PHE A 155 12.87 -7.67 -11.23
CA PHE A 155 14.15 -8.01 -10.61
C PHE A 155 15.17 -8.57 -11.61
N SER A 156 14.73 -9.39 -12.55
CA SER A 156 15.61 -9.95 -13.59
C SER A 156 16.17 -8.83 -14.49
N PHE A 157 15.38 -7.85 -14.86
CA PHE A 157 15.85 -6.69 -15.65
C PHE A 157 16.83 -5.81 -14.87
N LEU A 158 16.60 -5.58 -13.57
CA LEU A 158 17.51 -4.79 -12.74
C LEU A 158 18.86 -5.49 -12.52
N SER A 159 18.89 -6.82 -12.38
CA SER A 159 20.13 -7.58 -12.24
C SER A 159 20.96 -7.57 -13.52
N ILE A 160 20.35 -7.57 -14.70
CA ILE A 160 21.06 -7.48 -15.99
C ILE A 160 21.66 -6.07 -16.20
N SER A 161 20.97 -5.01 -15.74
CA SER A 161 21.46 -3.63 -15.90
C SER A 161 22.62 -3.26 -14.98
N ILE A 162 22.93 -4.07 -13.96
CA ILE A 162 24.08 -3.84 -13.05
C ILE A 162 25.38 -4.49 -13.59
N TYR A 163 25.28 -5.36 -14.60
CA TYR A 163 26.43 -6.05 -15.20
C TYR A 163 26.86 -5.51 -16.58
N TYR A 164 26.30 -4.38 -17.03
CA TYR A 164 26.71 -3.59 -18.19
C TYR A 164 27.01 -2.14 -17.78
#